data_718c60480423dbf99db42d89b6eae9fa
#
_entry.id   718c60480423dbf99db42d89b6eae9fa
#
_cell.length_a   1.000
_cell.length_b   1.000
_cell.length_c   1.000
_cell.angle_alpha   90.00
_cell.angle_beta   90.00
_cell.angle_gamma   90.00
#
_symmetry.space_group_name_H-M   'P 1'
#
loop_
_entity.id
_entity.type
_entity.pdbx_description
1 polymer ?
#
loop_
_entity_poly.entity_id
_entity_poly.type
_entity_poly.pdbx_seq_one_letter_code
_entity_poly.pdbx_strand_id
1 'polypeptide(L)'
;MNLSLVVPVYNEQDNLPLLFEAVYQTMNLLNKKWEIILVDDGSRDHSLSILREYAEKDPEHVRVISFRRNFGQTPAIAAGLDYSKGEIIVLLDADLQNDPADIPMMLAKLDEGYDLVSGWRKNRKDNAVTRNFPSMIANRIISWATGVHLHDYGCTLKAYRREVLEGFRLYGEMHRFIPVFADSVGARITEVVVNHH
;
A
#
# COMPACT_ATOMS: atom_id res chain seq x y z
N MET A 1 -14.16 -8.68 -8.89
CA MET A 1 -13.60 -7.53 -8.16
C MET A 1 -12.35 -7.09 -8.88
N ASN A 2 -12.27 -5.81 -9.30
CA ASN A 2 -11.12 -5.40 -10.10
C ASN A 2 -9.96 -4.88 -9.23
N LEU A 3 -10.28 -4.19 -8.11
CA LEU A 3 -9.30 -3.49 -7.30
C LEU A 3 -9.53 -3.76 -5.81
N SER A 4 -8.48 -4.11 -5.08
CA SER A 4 -8.46 -4.15 -3.62
C SER A 4 -7.41 -3.18 -3.09
N LEU A 5 -7.84 -2.23 -2.26
CA LEU A 5 -6.94 -1.42 -1.46
C LEU A 5 -6.68 -2.15 -0.15
N VAL A 6 -5.42 -2.29 0.25
CA VAL A 6 -5.03 -2.90 1.53
C VAL A 6 -4.33 -1.85 2.37
N VAL A 7 -4.89 -1.58 3.54
CA VAL A 7 -4.46 -0.50 4.43
C VAL A 7 -4.22 -1.07 5.83
N PRO A 8 -2.96 -1.18 6.28
CA PRO A 8 -2.66 -1.45 7.67
C PRO A 8 -2.96 -0.22 8.52
N VAL A 9 -3.56 -0.43 9.70
CA VAL A 9 -4.00 0.64 10.61
C VAL A 9 -3.50 0.36 12.02
N TYR A 10 -2.84 1.33 12.64
CA TYR A 10 -2.45 1.27 14.04
C TYR A 10 -2.43 2.65 14.70
N ASN A 11 -3.45 2.96 15.53
CA ASN A 11 -3.64 4.24 16.21
C ASN A 11 -3.71 5.44 15.24
N GLU A 12 -4.66 5.39 14.30
CA GLU A 12 -4.84 6.38 13.23
C GLU A 12 -6.21 7.05 13.31
N GLN A 13 -6.83 7.14 14.48
CA GLN A 13 -8.20 7.64 14.67
C GLN A 13 -8.45 9.00 14.00
N ASP A 14 -7.45 9.90 14.01
CA ASP A 14 -7.59 11.26 13.47
C ASP A 14 -7.46 11.30 11.93
N ASN A 15 -6.72 10.34 11.35
CA ASN A 15 -6.47 10.25 9.93
C ASN A 15 -7.54 9.46 9.17
N LEU A 16 -8.19 8.50 9.82
CA LEU A 16 -9.15 7.61 9.16
C LEU A 16 -10.30 8.33 8.45
N PRO A 17 -10.97 9.35 9.02
CA PRO A 17 -12.05 10.05 8.32
C PRO A 17 -11.55 10.72 7.02
N LEU A 18 -10.37 11.32 7.06
CA LEU A 18 -9.76 11.98 5.90
C LEU A 18 -9.32 10.97 4.84
N LEU A 19 -8.80 9.82 5.28
CA LEU A 19 -8.43 8.71 4.38
C LEU A 19 -9.66 8.20 3.63
N PHE A 20 -10.77 7.95 4.34
CA PHE A 20 -12.01 7.50 3.69
C PHE A 20 -12.52 8.52 2.69
N GLU A 21 -12.52 9.80 3.03
CA GLU A 21 -12.91 10.86 2.11
C GLU A 21 -12.07 10.84 0.84
N ALA A 22 -10.74 10.82 0.95
CA ALA A 22 -9.83 10.80 -0.18
C ALA A 22 -9.97 9.53 -1.04
N VAL A 23 -10.15 8.36 -0.39
CA VAL A 23 -10.37 7.09 -1.09
C VAL A 23 -11.68 7.11 -1.85
N TYR A 24 -12.79 7.51 -1.23
CA TYR A 24 -14.09 7.59 -1.92
C TYR A 24 -14.07 8.58 -3.09
N GLN A 25 -13.47 9.75 -2.90
CA GLN A 25 -13.30 10.72 -3.98
C GLN A 25 -12.56 10.11 -5.18
N THR A 26 -11.45 9.41 -4.93
CA THR A 26 -10.66 8.78 -5.98
C THR A 26 -11.38 7.60 -6.63
N MET A 27 -11.92 6.69 -5.83
CA MET A 27 -12.53 5.45 -6.32
C MET A 27 -13.83 5.70 -7.10
N ASN A 28 -14.63 6.71 -6.72
CA ASN A 28 -15.84 7.09 -7.44
C ASN A 28 -15.57 7.64 -8.86
N LEU A 29 -14.34 8.13 -9.10
CA LEU A 29 -13.92 8.56 -10.45
C LEU A 29 -13.47 7.37 -11.31
N LEU A 30 -13.16 6.22 -10.70
CA LEU A 30 -12.74 5.02 -11.39
C LEU A 30 -13.96 4.17 -11.73
N ASN A 31 -14.21 3.91 -13.01
CA ASN A 31 -15.27 2.99 -13.43
C ASN A 31 -14.84 1.52 -13.22
N LYS A 32 -14.48 1.16 -11.99
CA LYS A 32 -14.00 -0.18 -11.60
C LYS A 32 -14.72 -0.63 -10.32
N LYS A 33 -14.99 -1.93 -10.19
CA LYS A 33 -15.43 -2.50 -8.91
C LYS A 33 -14.25 -2.55 -7.95
N TRP A 34 -14.43 -2.02 -6.75
CA TRP A 34 -13.35 -1.91 -5.76
C TRP A 34 -13.78 -2.35 -4.36
N GLU A 35 -12.82 -2.64 -3.54
CA GLU A 35 -12.96 -2.83 -2.10
C GLU A 35 -11.77 -2.21 -1.38
N ILE A 36 -11.96 -1.84 -0.13
CA ILE A 36 -10.89 -1.46 0.79
C ILE A 36 -10.88 -2.42 1.98
N ILE A 37 -9.72 -2.99 2.27
CA ILE A 37 -9.49 -3.90 3.38
C ILE A 37 -8.58 -3.19 4.38
N LEU A 38 -9.17 -2.76 5.49
CA LEU A 38 -8.43 -2.12 6.57
C LEU A 38 -8.11 -3.16 7.64
N VAL A 39 -6.82 -3.28 7.95
CA VAL A 39 -6.35 -4.25 8.94
C VAL A 39 -5.91 -3.50 10.19
N ASP A 40 -6.77 -3.50 11.21
CA ASP A 40 -6.45 -2.94 12.51
C ASP A 40 -5.44 -3.82 13.24
N ASP A 41 -4.23 -3.34 13.39
CA ASP A 41 -3.12 -4.06 14.04
C ASP A 41 -3.15 -3.86 15.57
N GLY A 42 -4.34 -4.06 16.16
CA GLY A 42 -4.54 -4.01 17.61
C GLY A 42 -4.41 -2.59 18.17
N SER A 43 -5.06 -1.61 17.53
CA SER A 43 -5.09 -0.22 17.99
C SER A 43 -5.63 -0.09 19.40
N ARG A 44 -5.16 0.94 20.10
CA ARG A 44 -5.52 1.25 21.50
C ARG A 44 -6.37 2.51 21.63
N ASP A 45 -6.54 3.23 20.52
CA ASP A 45 -7.36 4.42 20.37
C ASP A 45 -8.74 4.07 19.77
N HIS A 46 -9.44 5.04 19.22
CA HIS A 46 -10.77 4.84 18.61
C HIS A 46 -10.72 4.31 17.17
N SER A 47 -9.55 3.97 16.61
CA SER A 47 -9.40 3.52 15.23
C SER A 47 -10.35 2.37 14.91
N LEU A 48 -10.34 1.29 15.70
CA LEU A 48 -11.21 0.12 15.44
C LEU A 48 -12.70 0.46 15.45
N SER A 49 -13.15 1.35 16.34
CA SER A 49 -14.55 1.77 16.38
C SER A 49 -14.95 2.55 15.13
N ILE A 50 -14.08 3.44 14.66
CA ILE A 50 -14.29 4.20 13.41
C ILE A 50 -14.33 3.24 12.21
N LEU A 51 -13.41 2.30 12.11
CA LEU A 51 -13.39 1.32 11.03
C LEU A 51 -14.67 0.49 10.95
N ARG A 52 -15.19 0.04 12.10
CA ARG A 52 -16.46 -0.70 12.18
C ARG A 52 -17.65 0.14 11.71
N GLU A 53 -17.70 1.40 12.10
CA GLU A 53 -18.75 2.32 11.67
C GLU A 53 -18.76 2.48 10.13
N TYR A 54 -17.59 2.63 9.50
CA TYR A 54 -17.51 2.69 8.04
C TYR A 54 -17.89 1.36 7.37
N ALA A 55 -17.51 0.22 7.94
CA ALA A 55 -17.89 -1.09 7.40
C ALA A 55 -19.39 -1.36 7.53
N GLU A 56 -20.04 -0.87 8.58
CA GLU A 56 -21.50 -0.94 8.73
C GLU A 56 -22.25 -0.03 7.75
N LYS A 57 -21.69 1.17 7.47
CA LYS A 57 -22.27 2.13 6.52
C LYS A 57 -22.12 1.70 5.06
N ASP A 58 -21.02 1.03 4.74
CA ASP A 58 -20.70 0.62 3.37
C ASP A 58 -20.12 -0.82 3.32
N PRO A 59 -20.96 -1.83 3.60
CA PRO A 59 -20.53 -3.23 3.62
C PRO A 59 -20.15 -3.80 2.24
N GLU A 60 -20.48 -3.08 1.17
CA GLU A 60 -20.12 -3.46 -0.20
C GLU A 60 -18.64 -3.21 -0.46
N HIS A 61 -18.11 -2.08 -0.01
CA HIS A 61 -16.75 -1.67 -0.30
C HIS A 61 -15.79 -1.85 0.88
N VAL A 62 -16.25 -1.68 2.12
CA VAL A 62 -15.38 -1.63 3.31
C VAL A 62 -15.36 -2.95 4.05
N ARG A 63 -14.16 -3.49 4.26
CA ARG A 63 -13.93 -4.71 5.03
C ARG A 63 -12.88 -4.46 6.10
N VAL A 64 -13.13 -4.92 7.31
CA VAL A 64 -12.24 -4.74 8.46
C VAL A 64 -11.77 -6.08 9.00
N ILE A 65 -10.46 -6.19 9.18
CA ILE A 65 -9.80 -7.28 9.90
C ILE A 65 -9.21 -6.66 11.17
N SER A 66 -9.42 -7.27 12.33
CA SER A 66 -8.86 -6.78 13.59
C SER A 66 -8.00 -7.83 14.25
N PHE A 67 -6.78 -7.45 14.60
CA PHE A 67 -5.86 -8.26 15.37
C PHE A 67 -6.07 -8.08 16.88
N ARG A 68 -5.79 -9.13 17.65
CA ARG A 68 -5.92 -9.08 19.11
C ARG A 68 -4.84 -8.23 19.80
N ARG A 69 -3.72 -7.96 19.11
CA ARG A 69 -2.60 -7.11 19.56
C ARG A 69 -1.81 -6.63 18.36
N ASN A 70 -0.92 -5.69 18.57
CA ASN A 70 0.02 -5.25 17.54
C ASN A 70 1.00 -6.39 17.19
N PHE A 71 1.08 -6.73 15.91
CA PHE A 71 2.00 -7.68 15.30
C PHE A 71 2.95 -7.03 14.31
N GLY A 72 2.71 -5.76 13.94
CA GLY A 72 3.47 -4.97 12.98
C GLY A 72 2.85 -4.91 11.58
N GLN A 73 3.36 -4.00 10.79
CA GLN A 73 2.82 -3.66 9.47
C GLN A 73 2.79 -4.86 8.50
N THR A 74 3.85 -5.66 8.46
CA THR A 74 3.94 -6.80 7.52
C THR A 74 2.85 -7.85 7.74
N PRO A 75 2.58 -8.34 8.97
CA PRO A 75 1.44 -9.21 9.23
C PRO A 75 0.09 -8.60 8.86
N ALA A 76 -0.09 -7.28 9.09
CA ALA A 76 -1.32 -6.60 8.72
C ALA A 76 -1.50 -6.57 7.19
N ILE A 77 -0.43 -6.23 6.44
CA ILE A 77 -0.45 -6.30 4.98
C ILE A 77 -0.74 -7.74 4.52
N ALA A 78 -0.06 -8.75 5.07
CA ALA A 78 -0.26 -10.15 4.70
C ALA A 78 -1.73 -10.58 4.88
N ALA A 79 -2.33 -10.26 6.02
CA ALA A 79 -3.75 -10.53 6.25
C ALA A 79 -4.66 -9.82 5.23
N GLY A 80 -4.37 -8.54 4.93
CA GLY A 80 -5.10 -7.80 3.91
C GLY A 80 -5.02 -8.45 2.53
N LEU A 81 -3.84 -8.93 2.14
CA LEU A 81 -3.62 -9.67 0.89
C LEU A 81 -4.41 -10.98 0.84
N ASP A 82 -4.36 -11.77 1.91
CA ASP A 82 -5.05 -13.07 2.01
C ASP A 82 -6.57 -12.92 1.85
N TYR A 83 -7.14 -11.83 2.33
CA TYR A 83 -8.59 -11.57 2.25
C TYR A 83 -9.01 -10.72 1.06
N SER A 84 -8.07 -10.18 0.28
CA SER A 84 -8.37 -9.37 -0.90
C SER A 84 -8.91 -10.22 -2.05
N LYS A 85 -9.80 -9.64 -2.89
CA LYS A 85 -10.44 -10.31 -4.03
C LYS A 85 -10.14 -9.67 -5.39
N GLY A 86 -9.52 -8.49 -5.38
CA GLY A 86 -9.20 -7.74 -6.61
C GLY A 86 -8.13 -8.42 -7.44
N GLU A 87 -8.20 -8.27 -8.74
CA GLU A 87 -7.16 -8.66 -9.71
C GLU A 87 -5.94 -7.74 -9.61
N ILE A 88 -6.18 -6.51 -9.16
CA ILE A 88 -5.16 -5.52 -8.84
C ILE A 88 -5.23 -5.24 -7.35
N ILE A 89 -4.07 -5.13 -6.71
CA ILE A 89 -3.95 -4.82 -5.29
C ILE A 89 -3.13 -3.54 -5.15
N VAL A 90 -3.63 -2.60 -4.37
CA VAL A 90 -2.91 -1.38 -4.01
C VAL A 90 -2.66 -1.37 -2.51
N LEU A 91 -1.40 -1.25 -2.13
CA LEU A 91 -1.01 -1.02 -0.73
C LEU A 91 -0.96 0.49 -0.47
N LEU A 92 -1.51 0.92 0.65
CA LEU A 92 -1.59 2.31 1.07
C LEU A 92 -1.47 2.40 2.60
N ASP A 93 -0.73 3.38 3.11
CA ASP A 93 -0.67 3.66 4.54
C ASP A 93 -1.86 4.53 4.99
N ALA A 94 -2.23 4.43 6.27
CA ALA A 94 -3.34 5.19 6.84
C ALA A 94 -2.96 6.61 7.31
N ASP A 95 -1.67 6.96 7.30
CA ASP A 95 -1.09 8.19 7.86
C ASP A 95 -1.19 9.43 6.94
N LEU A 96 -1.87 9.30 5.80
CA LEU A 96 -2.10 10.35 4.79
C LEU A 96 -0.81 10.89 4.13
N GLN A 97 0.36 10.25 4.33
CA GLN A 97 1.57 10.67 3.63
C GLN A 97 1.51 10.37 2.13
N ASN A 98 0.76 9.37 1.72
CA ASN A 98 0.52 9.03 0.32
C ASN A 98 -0.89 9.46 -0.09
N ASP A 99 -1.01 10.04 -1.27
CA ASP A 99 -2.29 10.52 -1.79
C ASP A 99 -3.02 9.42 -2.59
N PRO A 100 -4.24 9.00 -2.20
CA PRO A 100 -5.05 8.08 -3.01
C PRO A 100 -5.30 8.58 -4.44
N ALA A 101 -5.25 9.90 -4.68
CA ALA A 101 -5.41 10.49 -6.02
C ALA A 101 -4.31 10.08 -7.01
N ASP A 102 -3.20 9.51 -6.55
CA ASP A 102 -2.15 8.96 -7.42
C ASP A 102 -2.48 7.53 -7.93
N ILE A 103 -3.47 6.85 -7.36
CA ILE A 103 -3.86 5.49 -7.75
C ILE A 103 -4.22 5.37 -9.24
N PRO A 104 -5.03 6.27 -9.83
CA PRO A 104 -5.38 6.18 -11.26
C PRO A 104 -4.15 6.16 -12.17
N MET A 105 -3.13 6.96 -11.88
CA MET A 105 -1.88 6.98 -12.65
C MET A 105 -1.12 5.65 -12.54
N MET A 106 -1.13 5.02 -11.37
CA MET A 106 -0.50 3.71 -11.17
C MET A 106 -1.26 2.62 -11.94
N LEU A 107 -2.60 2.66 -11.93
CA LEU A 107 -3.43 1.73 -12.70
C LEU A 107 -3.17 1.86 -14.21
N ALA A 108 -3.01 3.09 -14.72
CA ALA A 108 -2.67 3.31 -16.13
C ALA A 108 -1.33 2.66 -16.50
N LYS A 109 -0.34 2.66 -15.60
CA LYS A 109 0.94 1.94 -15.81
C LYS A 109 0.76 0.43 -15.85
N LEU A 110 -0.09 -0.14 -15.00
CA LEU A 110 -0.44 -1.56 -15.08
C LEU A 110 -1.12 -1.89 -16.42
N ASP A 111 -1.98 -1.00 -16.93
CA ASP A 111 -2.63 -1.17 -18.24
C ASP A 111 -1.63 -1.07 -19.41
N GLU A 112 -0.47 -0.41 -19.27
CA GLU A 112 0.66 -0.44 -20.20
C GLU A 112 1.41 -1.79 -20.21
N GLY A 113 1.02 -2.74 -19.35
CA GLY A 113 1.60 -4.09 -19.28
C GLY A 113 2.69 -4.26 -18.22
N TYR A 114 2.81 -3.33 -17.28
CA TYR A 114 3.59 -3.55 -16.06
C TYR A 114 2.82 -4.43 -15.08
N ASP A 115 3.53 -5.15 -14.22
CA ASP A 115 2.97 -6.06 -13.24
C ASP A 115 3.05 -5.48 -11.82
N LEU A 116 4.02 -4.58 -11.62
CA LEU A 116 4.21 -3.83 -10.38
C LEU A 116 4.56 -2.37 -10.69
N VAL A 117 3.87 -1.46 -10.02
CA VAL A 117 4.13 -0.02 -10.05
C VAL A 117 4.44 0.47 -8.64
N SER A 118 5.64 1.00 -8.41
CA SER A 118 6.06 1.56 -7.13
C SER A 118 5.92 3.08 -7.14
N GLY A 119 5.41 3.65 -6.06
CA GLY A 119 5.47 5.08 -5.85
C GLY A 119 6.90 5.54 -5.55
N TRP A 120 7.30 6.67 -6.11
CA TRP A 120 8.55 7.36 -5.83
C TRP A 120 8.27 8.75 -5.26
N ARG A 121 8.56 8.94 -3.98
CA ARG A 121 8.41 10.22 -3.27
C ARG A 121 9.60 11.13 -3.58
N LYS A 122 9.63 11.64 -4.83
CA LYS A 122 10.76 12.44 -5.33
C LYS A 122 11.00 13.72 -4.51
N ASN A 123 9.94 14.36 -4.04
CA ASN A 123 9.98 15.61 -3.29
C ASN A 123 9.65 15.40 -1.81
N ARG A 124 10.34 14.45 -1.14
CA ARG A 124 10.13 14.19 0.29
C ARG A 124 10.39 15.46 1.11
N LYS A 125 9.41 15.83 1.96
CA LYS A 125 9.52 16.93 2.90
C LYS A 125 10.33 16.59 4.17
N ASP A 126 10.85 15.37 4.27
CA ASP A 126 11.68 14.90 5.39
C ASP A 126 13.03 15.64 5.47
N ASN A 127 13.59 15.75 6.69
CA ASN A 127 14.92 16.35 6.91
C ASN A 127 15.99 15.63 6.06
N ALA A 128 16.57 16.39 5.12
CA ALA A 128 17.48 15.89 4.07
C ALA A 128 18.69 15.13 4.61
N VAL A 129 19.21 15.48 5.80
CA VAL A 129 20.48 14.95 6.33
C VAL A 129 20.29 13.69 7.16
N THR A 130 19.20 13.59 7.94
CA THR A 130 19.04 12.50 8.92
C THR A 130 18.26 11.30 8.40
N ARG A 131 17.39 11.47 7.40
CA ARG A 131 16.53 10.40 6.87
C ARG A 131 16.75 10.14 5.37
N ASN A 132 16.93 11.18 4.54
CA ASN A 132 17.04 11.00 3.08
C ASN A 132 18.38 10.37 2.67
N PHE A 133 19.50 10.78 3.28
CA PHE A 133 20.81 10.27 2.92
C PHE A 133 21.01 8.79 3.28
N PRO A 134 20.68 8.30 4.49
CA PRO A 134 20.73 6.88 4.80
C PRO A 134 19.79 6.03 3.94
N SER A 135 18.59 6.54 3.66
CA SER A 135 17.61 5.87 2.79
C SER A 135 18.12 5.72 1.36
N MET A 136 18.75 6.75 0.81
CA MET A 136 19.31 6.72 -0.55
C MET A 136 20.47 5.70 -0.66
N ILE A 137 21.34 5.62 0.34
CA ILE A 137 22.41 4.61 0.38
C ILE A 137 21.82 3.21 0.48
N ALA A 138 20.83 3.01 1.36
CA ALA A 138 20.16 1.72 1.52
C ALA A 138 19.46 1.28 0.22
N ASN A 139 18.72 2.16 -0.44
CA ASN A 139 18.08 1.87 -1.73
C ASN A 139 19.12 1.48 -2.80
N ARG A 140 20.26 2.16 -2.85
CA ARG A 140 21.34 1.85 -3.80
C ARG A 140 21.99 0.49 -3.53
N ILE A 141 22.20 0.16 -2.26
CA ILE A 141 22.74 -1.15 -1.86
C ILE A 141 21.74 -2.26 -2.21
N ILE A 142 20.45 -2.07 -1.92
CA ILE A 142 19.40 -3.03 -2.24
C ILE A 142 19.34 -3.21 -3.76
N SER A 143 19.28 -2.12 -4.54
CA SER A 143 19.25 -2.19 -6.01
C SER A 143 20.47 -2.94 -6.58
N TRP A 144 21.66 -2.68 -6.04
CA TRP A 144 22.87 -3.38 -6.48
C TRP A 144 22.85 -4.88 -6.14
N ALA A 145 22.40 -5.23 -4.93
CA ALA A 145 22.37 -6.61 -4.46
C ALA A 145 21.28 -7.45 -5.12
N THR A 146 20.16 -6.83 -5.51
CA THR A 146 18.96 -7.53 -6.01
C THR A 146 18.77 -7.43 -7.52
N GLY A 147 19.47 -6.49 -8.18
CA GLY A 147 19.26 -6.19 -9.61
C GLY A 147 18.01 -5.34 -9.91
N VAL A 148 17.15 -5.13 -8.94
CA VAL A 148 15.93 -4.28 -9.08
C VAL A 148 16.29 -2.83 -8.83
N HIS A 149 16.05 -1.94 -9.80
CA HIS A 149 16.41 -0.54 -9.70
C HIS A 149 15.19 0.32 -9.36
N LEU A 150 15.01 0.62 -8.07
CA LEU A 150 13.99 1.53 -7.56
C LEU A 150 14.63 2.69 -6.79
N HIS A 151 14.08 3.90 -6.98
CA HIS A 151 14.52 5.08 -6.23
C HIS A 151 14.00 5.09 -4.80
N ASP A 152 12.83 4.50 -4.55
CA ASP A 152 12.18 4.52 -3.23
C ASP A 152 11.54 3.16 -2.86
N TYR A 153 12.32 2.26 -2.28
CA TYR A 153 11.81 1.00 -1.74
C TYR A 153 10.86 1.19 -0.56
N GLY A 154 11.03 2.30 0.17
CA GLY A 154 10.27 2.60 1.39
C GLY A 154 8.90 3.19 1.18
N CYS A 155 8.52 3.53 -0.07
CA CYS A 155 7.17 3.99 -0.34
C CYS A 155 6.19 2.82 -0.25
N THR A 156 5.16 2.94 0.58
CA THR A 156 4.13 1.90 0.73
C THR A 156 3.15 1.91 -0.43
N LEU A 157 2.88 3.09 -1.01
CA LEU A 157 1.98 3.19 -2.15
C LEU A 157 2.56 2.42 -3.35
N LYS A 158 2.03 1.24 -3.58
CA LYS A 158 2.41 0.34 -4.66
C LYS A 158 1.17 -0.35 -5.22
N ALA A 159 1.13 -0.52 -6.53
CA ALA A 159 0.07 -1.27 -7.21
C ALA A 159 0.65 -2.55 -7.82
N TYR A 160 -0.06 -3.67 -7.66
CA TYR A 160 0.38 -4.99 -8.09
C TYR A 160 -0.72 -5.69 -8.88
N ARG A 161 -0.37 -6.46 -9.89
CA ARG A 161 -1.22 -7.56 -10.36
C ARG A 161 -1.20 -8.66 -9.29
N ARG A 162 -2.33 -9.26 -9.00
CA ARG A 162 -2.46 -10.33 -7.97
C ARG A 162 -1.48 -11.47 -8.18
N GLU A 163 -1.31 -11.90 -9.43
CA GLU A 163 -0.41 -13.00 -9.80
C GLU A 163 1.03 -12.80 -9.34
N VAL A 164 1.47 -11.55 -9.22
CA VAL A 164 2.83 -11.21 -8.73
C VAL A 164 2.98 -11.53 -7.23
N LEU A 165 1.88 -11.49 -6.49
CA LEU A 165 1.86 -11.71 -5.04
C LEU A 165 1.57 -13.16 -4.66
N GLU A 166 1.24 -14.01 -5.65
CA GLU A 166 1.02 -15.43 -5.44
C GLU A 166 2.35 -16.18 -5.30
N GLY A 167 2.39 -17.13 -4.38
CA GLY A 167 3.54 -18.04 -4.24
C GLY A 167 4.58 -17.63 -3.19
N PHE A 168 4.50 -16.47 -2.58
CA PHE A 168 5.34 -16.14 -1.42
C PHE A 168 4.53 -15.62 -0.23
N ARG A 169 5.07 -15.84 0.97
CA ARG A 169 4.46 -15.35 2.22
C ARG A 169 5.33 -14.26 2.82
N LEU A 170 4.67 -13.18 3.25
CA LEU A 170 5.33 -12.06 3.90
C LEU A 170 5.59 -12.36 5.38
N TYR A 171 6.82 -12.10 5.84
CA TYR A 171 7.21 -12.14 7.25
C TYR A 171 8.29 -11.09 7.57
N GLY A 172 8.48 -10.74 8.84
CA GLY A 172 9.44 -9.69 9.24
C GLY A 172 9.16 -8.37 8.54
N GLU A 173 10.15 -7.76 7.92
CA GLU A 173 10.05 -6.51 7.15
C GLU A 173 9.94 -6.74 5.63
N MET A 174 9.50 -7.90 5.20
CA MET A 174 9.51 -8.30 3.77
C MET A 174 8.58 -7.47 2.89
N HIS A 175 7.60 -6.75 3.44
CA HIS A 175 6.71 -5.89 2.66
C HIS A 175 7.49 -4.86 1.81
N ARG A 176 8.66 -4.40 2.26
CA ARG A 176 9.54 -3.48 1.52
C ARG A 176 10.23 -4.14 0.34
N PHE A 177 10.41 -5.46 0.40
CA PHE A 177 11.11 -6.25 -0.60
C PHE A 177 10.17 -6.98 -1.56
N ILE A 178 8.86 -6.74 -1.50
CA ILE A 178 7.92 -7.30 -2.49
C ILE A 178 8.41 -7.06 -3.93
N PRO A 179 8.95 -5.89 -4.32
CA PRO A 179 9.48 -5.69 -5.67
C PRO A 179 10.61 -6.67 -6.05
N VAL A 180 11.44 -7.07 -5.09
CA VAL A 180 12.52 -8.04 -5.33
C VAL A 180 11.95 -9.43 -5.59
N PHE A 181 10.91 -9.83 -4.84
CA PHE A 181 10.23 -11.10 -5.09
C PHE A 181 9.48 -11.08 -6.42
N ALA A 182 8.84 -9.97 -6.75
CA ALA A 182 8.18 -9.78 -8.04
C ALA A 182 9.16 -9.96 -9.20
N ASP A 183 10.35 -9.35 -9.12
CA ASP A 183 11.41 -9.50 -10.13
C ASP A 183 11.84 -10.97 -10.29
N SER A 184 11.98 -11.69 -9.17
CA SER A 184 12.40 -13.10 -9.19
C SER A 184 11.45 -14.04 -9.92
N VAL A 185 10.18 -13.65 -10.07
CA VAL A 185 9.17 -14.37 -10.88
C VAL A 185 8.98 -13.76 -12.27
N GLY A 186 9.84 -12.79 -12.65
CA GLY A 186 9.84 -12.19 -13.99
C GLY A 186 8.84 -11.05 -14.19
N ALA A 187 8.34 -10.45 -13.10
CA ALA A 187 7.42 -9.32 -13.19
C ALA A 187 8.08 -8.07 -13.79
N ARG A 188 7.33 -7.35 -14.62
CA ARG A 188 7.73 -6.06 -15.19
C ARG A 188 7.45 -4.95 -14.19
N ILE A 189 8.52 -4.32 -13.69
CA ILE A 189 8.44 -3.32 -12.61
C ILE A 189 8.69 -1.93 -13.16
N THR A 190 7.95 -0.94 -12.66
CA THR A 190 8.19 0.49 -12.95
C THR A 190 7.93 1.35 -11.72
N GLU A 191 8.33 2.62 -11.79
CA GLU A 191 8.05 3.64 -10.77
C GLU A 191 7.28 4.80 -11.37
N VAL A 192 6.50 5.47 -10.52
CA VAL A 192 5.84 6.74 -10.83
C VAL A 192 6.09 7.72 -9.69
N VAL A 193 6.29 9.00 -10.04
CA VAL A 193 6.41 10.04 -9.02
C VAL A 193 5.05 10.27 -8.38
N VAL A 194 4.99 10.17 -7.05
CA VAL A 194 3.75 10.33 -6.27
C VAL A 194 3.85 11.54 -5.35
N ASN A 195 2.69 12.07 -4.98
CA ASN A 195 2.57 13.13 -4.00
C ASN A 195 2.93 12.62 -2.61
N HIS A 196 3.55 13.48 -1.80
CA HIS A 196 3.92 13.21 -0.41
C HIS A 196 3.59 14.42 0.45
N HIS A 197 2.71 14.24 1.44
CA HIS A 197 2.20 15.28 2.33
C HIS A 197 2.95 15.37 3.66
#